data_40e11c9ad54daa2b90b04b0058825884
#
_entry.id   40e11c9ad54daa2b90b04b0058825884
#
_cell.length_a   1.000
_cell.length_b   1.000
_cell.length_c   1.000
_cell.angle_alpha   90.00
_cell.angle_beta   90.00
_cell.angle_gamma   90.00
#
_symmetry.space_group_name_H-M   'P 1'
#
loop_
_entity.id
_entity.type
_entity.pdbx_description
1 polymer ?
#
loop_
_entity_poly.entity_id
_entity_poly.type
_entity_poly.pdbx_seq_one_letter_code
_entity_poly.pdbx_strand_id
1 'polypeptide(L)'
;FSYETLFGASVINTPKEEIFNVLTHLKNNLGFDFLMQVSGADYPNRQKRFDVIYELFSTKTFARLRVKTQVGENESLDTACRIWKTANWFERETWDMYGIVFKNHPNLTRILTHHQFKGHPLRKDYDANHQQRCTESQLIHFEDDATYKPDPTKNLMPLNIGPSHPATHGTL
;
A
#
# COMPACT_ATOMS: atom_id res chain seq x y z
N PHE A 1 -11.97 -11.71 -20.11
CA PHE A 1 -11.55 -10.29 -20.22
C PHE A 1 -12.74 -9.48 -20.69
N SER A 2 -12.94 -8.31 -20.07
CA SER A 2 -13.83 -7.29 -20.61
C SER A 2 -13.12 -5.94 -20.60
N TYR A 3 -13.45 -5.12 -21.59
CA TYR A 3 -12.96 -3.73 -21.69
C TYR A 3 -14.16 -2.80 -21.56
N GLU A 4 -14.02 -1.77 -20.77
CA GLU A 4 -15.02 -0.73 -20.57
C GLU A 4 -14.38 0.65 -20.45
N THR A 5 -15.14 1.70 -20.74
CA THR A 5 -14.72 3.07 -20.46
C THR A 5 -15.58 3.59 -19.33
N LEU A 6 -14.97 3.92 -18.20
CA LEU A 6 -15.64 4.41 -17.01
C LEU A 6 -15.10 5.82 -16.65
N PHE A 7 -15.98 6.81 -16.65
CA PHE A 7 -15.62 8.22 -16.38
C PHE A 7 -14.41 8.72 -17.19
N GLY A 8 -14.32 8.31 -18.47
CA GLY A 8 -13.22 8.70 -19.35
C GLY A 8 -11.91 7.90 -19.18
N ALA A 9 -11.86 6.94 -18.25
CA ALA A 9 -10.74 6.05 -18.08
C ALA A 9 -10.98 4.70 -18.76
N SER A 10 -9.95 4.18 -19.43
CA SER A 10 -9.94 2.81 -19.97
C SER A 10 -9.78 1.80 -18.85
N VAL A 11 -10.67 0.82 -18.78
CA VAL A 11 -10.66 -0.22 -17.73
C VAL A 11 -10.65 -1.60 -18.38
N ILE A 12 -9.74 -2.46 -17.94
CA ILE A 12 -9.70 -3.88 -18.31
C ILE A 12 -10.04 -4.70 -17.06
N ASN A 13 -11.08 -5.52 -17.13
CA ASN A 13 -11.40 -6.50 -16.10
C ASN A 13 -10.76 -7.84 -16.47
N THR A 14 -9.98 -8.41 -15.57
CA THR A 14 -9.13 -9.58 -15.79
C THR A 14 -9.42 -10.63 -14.72
N PRO A 15 -9.53 -11.93 -15.06
CA PRO A 15 -9.52 -13.00 -14.08
C PRO A 15 -8.24 -12.95 -13.24
N LYS A 16 -8.33 -13.33 -11.96
CA LYS A 16 -7.18 -13.27 -11.03
C LYS A 16 -6.00 -14.17 -11.46
N GLU A 17 -6.33 -15.29 -12.13
CA GLU A 17 -5.35 -16.26 -12.62
C GLU A 17 -4.45 -15.68 -13.70
N GLU A 18 -4.97 -14.73 -14.48
CA GLU A 18 -4.30 -14.12 -15.62
C GLU A 18 -3.68 -12.73 -15.31
N ILE A 19 -3.90 -12.22 -14.11
CA ILE A 19 -3.51 -10.84 -13.77
C ILE A 19 -2.01 -10.61 -13.98
N PHE A 20 -1.16 -11.54 -13.55
CA PHE A 20 0.29 -11.42 -13.68
C PHE A 20 0.73 -11.40 -15.16
N ASN A 21 0.16 -12.27 -15.99
CA ASN A 21 0.44 -12.34 -17.43
C ASN A 21 0.01 -11.06 -18.15
N VAL A 22 -1.20 -10.56 -17.82
CA VAL A 22 -1.75 -9.32 -18.39
C VAL A 22 -0.86 -8.12 -18.00
N LEU A 23 -0.53 -7.96 -16.74
CA LEU A 23 0.34 -6.87 -16.27
C LEU A 23 1.72 -6.93 -16.93
N THR A 24 2.29 -8.12 -17.07
CA THR A 24 3.57 -8.34 -17.76
C THR A 24 3.49 -7.94 -19.24
N HIS A 25 2.41 -8.34 -19.91
CA HIS A 25 2.19 -7.99 -21.32
C HIS A 25 2.02 -6.48 -21.52
N LEU A 26 1.23 -5.84 -20.66
CA LEU A 26 1.00 -4.39 -20.71
C LEU A 26 2.30 -3.60 -20.54
N LYS A 27 3.18 -4.04 -19.64
CA LYS A 27 4.49 -3.41 -19.47
C LYS A 27 5.41 -3.65 -20.68
N ASN A 28 5.63 -4.91 -21.04
CA ASN A 28 6.68 -5.27 -21.98
C ASN A 28 6.31 -5.01 -23.44
N ASN A 29 5.04 -5.15 -23.80
CA ASN A 29 4.58 -5.06 -25.19
C ASN A 29 3.84 -3.75 -25.49
N LEU A 30 3.09 -3.20 -24.52
CA LEU A 30 2.29 -2.00 -24.73
C LEU A 30 2.87 -0.74 -24.07
N GLY A 31 4.03 -0.87 -23.38
CA GLY A 31 4.79 0.26 -22.88
C GLY A 31 4.18 0.97 -21.65
N PHE A 32 3.36 0.28 -20.85
CA PHE A 32 2.92 0.78 -19.55
C PHE A 32 4.04 0.58 -18.52
N ASP A 33 5.02 1.46 -18.56
CA ASP A 33 6.26 1.37 -17.80
C ASP A 33 6.14 1.83 -16.35
N PHE A 34 5.08 2.57 -16.01
CA PHE A 34 4.88 3.13 -14.67
C PHE A 34 3.61 2.58 -14.01
N LEU A 35 3.77 1.95 -12.84
CA LEU A 35 2.69 1.57 -11.94
C LEU A 35 2.43 2.74 -10.97
N MET A 36 1.29 3.40 -11.14
CA MET A 36 0.92 4.56 -10.34
C MET A 36 0.40 4.16 -8.96
N GLN A 37 -0.38 3.08 -8.89
CA GLN A 37 -1.02 2.63 -7.66
C GLN A 37 -1.49 1.18 -7.77
N VAL A 38 -1.52 0.47 -6.64
CA VAL A 38 -2.34 -0.73 -6.41
C VAL A 38 -3.25 -0.42 -5.22
N SER A 39 -4.55 -0.64 -5.39
CA SER A 39 -5.53 -0.38 -4.33
C SER A 39 -6.60 -1.46 -4.28
N GLY A 40 -7.29 -1.55 -3.14
CA GLY A 40 -8.40 -2.46 -2.93
C GLY A 40 -9.74 -1.71 -2.82
N ALA A 41 -10.83 -2.43 -3.10
CA ALA A 41 -12.17 -2.00 -2.75
C ALA A 41 -12.95 -3.19 -2.17
N ASP A 42 -13.68 -2.96 -1.08
CA ASP A 42 -14.42 -4.01 -0.36
C ASP A 42 -15.92 -3.95 -0.69
N TYR A 43 -16.46 -5.10 -1.11
CA TYR A 43 -17.87 -5.32 -1.44
C TYR A 43 -18.39 -6.55 -0.69
N PRO A 44 -18.77 -6.44 0.59
CA PRO A 44 -19.05 -7.58 1.47
C PRO A 44 -20.18 -8.49 0.98
N ASN A 45 -21.08 -7.99 0.13
CA ASN A 45 -22.22 -8.76 -0.38
C ASN A 45 -21.91 -9.55 -1.67
N ARG A 46 -20.64 -9.54 -2.14
CA ARG A 46 -20.23 -10.30 -3.32
C ARG A 46 -19.52 -11.60 -2.94
N GLN A 47 -19.66 -12.63 -3.76
CA GLN A 47 -18.90 -13.86 -3.63
C GLN A 47 -17.38 -13.59 -3.76
N LYS A 48 -16.96 -12.84 -4.77
CA LYS A 48 -15.63 -12.26 -4.87
C LYS A 48 -15.66 -10.88 -4.22
N ARG A 49 -15.33 -10.86 -2.93
CA ARG A 49 -15.51 -9.72 -2.04
C ARG A 49 -14.73 -8.49 -2.46
N PHE A 50 -13.47 -8.68 -2.89
CA PHE A 50 -12.57 -7.56 -3.14
C PHE A 50 -12.34 -7.32 -4.64
N ASP A 51 -12.34 -6.05 -5.03
CA ASP A 51 -11.72 -5.63 -6.28
C ASP A 51 -10.28 -5.19 -5.98
N VAL A 52 -9.31 -5.67 -6.75
CA VAL A 52 -7.93 -5.13 -6.76
C VAL A 52 -7.72 -4.36 -8.04
N ILE A 53 -7.24 -3.14 -7.90
CA ILE A 53 -7.17 -2.14 -8.96
C ILE A 53 -5.72 -1.73 -9.14
N TYR A 54 -5.22 -1.87 -10.36
CA TYR A 54 -3.90 -1.44 -10.78
C TYR A 54 -4.05 -0.24 -11.71
N GLU A 55 -3.47 0.90 -11.34
CA GLU A 55 -3.42 2.10 -12.17
C GLU A 55 -2.08 2.15 -12.89
N LEU A 56 -2.13 2.07 -14.21
CA LEU A 56 -0.95 2.05 -15.07
C LEU A 56 -0.84 3.32 -15.90
N PHE A 57 0.39 3.73 -16.14
CA PHE A 57 0.70 4.87 -16.98
C PHE A 57 1.85 4.55 -17.92
N SER A 58 1.77 5.06 -19.14
CA SER A 58 2.86 5.00 -20.11
C SER A 58 3.54 6.36 -20.20
N THR A 59 4.83 6.43 -19.85
CA THR A 59 5.60 7.68 -19.93
C THR A 59 5.88 8.09 -21.39
N LYS A 60 5.74 7.16 -22.33
CA LYS A 60 5.96 7.41 -23.77
C LYS A 60 4.74 7.94 -24.48
N THR A 61 3.57 7.35 -24.21
CA THR A 61 2.32 7.68 -24.91
C THR A 61 1.41 8.57 -24.07
N PHE A 62 1.72 8.80 -22.80
CA PHE A 62 0.88 9.48 -21.82
C PHE A 62 -0.49 8.82 -21.59
N ALA A 63 -0.63 7.57 -22.03
CA ALA A 63 -1.84 6.81 -21.85
C ALA A 63 -1.97 6.33 -20.40
N ARG A 64 -3.20 6.30 -19.89
CA ARG A 64 -3.57 5.72 -18.59
C ARG A 64 -4.46 4.52 -18.80
N LEU A 65 -4.27 3.50 -17.99
CA LEU A 65 -5.03 2.28 -18.05
C LEU A 65 -5.28 1.74 -16.63
N ARG A 66 -6.53 1.42 -16.35
CA ARG A 66 -6.91 0.73 -15.13
C ARG A 66 -7.10 -0.75 -15.42
N VAL A 67 -6.46 -1.60 -14.64
CA VAL A 67 -6.68 -3.04 -14.66
C VAL A 67 -7.32 -3.45 -13.35
N LYS A 68 -8.45 -4.18 -13.43
CA LYS A 68 -9.19 -4.66 -12.27
C LYS A 68 -9.24 -6.17 -12.26
N THR A 69 -9.13 -6.74 -11.07
CA THR A 69 -9.39 -8.16 -10.84
C THR A 69 -10.19 -8.34 -9.56
N GLN A 70 -10.96 -9.42 -9.50
CA GLN A 70 -11.80 -9.75 -8.35
C GLN A 70 -11.21 -10.92 -7.57
N VAL A 71 -11.20 -10.79 -6.24
CA VAL A 71 -10.61 -11.76 -5.31
C VAL A 71 -11.59 -12.07 -4.19
N GLY A 72 -11.74 -13.34 -3.86
CA GLY A 72 -12.50 -13.79 -2.69
C GLY A 72 -11.73 -13.54 -1.39
N GLU A 73 -12.41 -13.63 -0.26
CA GLU A 73 -11.84 -13.32 1.06
C GLU A 73 -10.62 -14.18 1.43
N ASN A 74 -10.64 -15.46 1.05
CA ASN A 74 -9.56 -16.42 1.32
C ASN A 74 -8.69 -16.71 0.10
N GLU A 75 -8.76 -15.84 -0.90
CA GLU A 75 -7.98 -15.98 -2.12
C GLU A 75 -6.77 -15.03 -2.10
N SER A 76 -5.86 -15.26 -3.02
CA SER A 76 -4.63 -14.47 -3.15
C SER A 76 -4.30 -14.21 -4.61
N LEU A 77 -3.53 -13.18 -4.86
CA LEU A 77 -2.98 -12.79 -6.16
C LEU A 77 -1.48 -13.03 -6.21
N ASP A 78 -0.93 -13.22 -7.39
CA ASP A 78 0.53 -13.13 -7.55
C ASP A 78 0.99 -11.68 -7.48
N THR A 79 2.15 -11.46 -6.83
CA THR A 79 2.73 -10.13 -6.67
C THR A 79 3.17 -9.52 -8.01
N ALA A 80 2.91 -8.24 -8.19
CA ALA A 80 3.46 -7.45 -9.28
C ALA A 80 4.87 -6.89 -8.99
N CYS A 81 5.49 -7.21 -7.84
CA CYS A 81 6.83 -6.74 -7.48
C CYS A 81 7.91 -7.16 -8.47
N ARG A 82 7.72 -8.30 -9.16
CA ARG A 82 8.62 -8.76 -10.22
C ARG A 82 8.48 -7.93 -11.50
N ILE A 83 7.36 -7.25 -11.66
CA ILE A 83 7.09 -6.40 -12.82
C ILE A 83 7.50 -4.95 -12.52
N TRP A 84 7.02 -4.38 -11.40
CA TRP A 84 7.37 -3.03 -10.95
C TRP A 84 7.81 -3.05 -9.48
N LYS A 85 8.96 -2.47 -9.18
CA LYS A 85 9.46 -2.38 -7.80
C LYS A 85 8.55 -1.57 -6.88
N THR A 86 7.85 -0.57 -7.44
CA THR A 86 6.87 0.26 -6.71
C THR A 86 5.69 -0.54 -6.17
N ALA A 87 5.35 -1.69 -6.79
CA ALA A 87 4.30 -2.58 -6.31
C ALA A 87 4.50 -3.03 -4.86
N ASN A 88 5.76 -3.15 -4.41
CA ASN A 88 6.08 -3.61 -3.06
C ASN A 88 5.31 -2.84 -1.99
N TRP A 89 5.35 -1.53 -2.01
CA TRP A 89 4.71 -0.71 -0.99
C TRP A 89 3.19 -0.64 -1.17
N PHE A 90 2.71 -0.54 -2.40
CA PHE A 90 1.27 -0.51 -2.70
C PHE A 90 0.58 -1.83 -2.34
N GLU A 91 1.22 -2.97 -2.56
CA GLU A 91 0.68 -4.27 -2.19
C GLU A 91 0.69 -4.47 -0.67
N ARG A 92 1.72 -3.99 0.04
CA ARG A 92 1.74 -3.96 1.50
C ARG A 92 0.60 -3.10 2.06
N GLU A 93 0.38 -1.90 1.49
CA GLU A 93 -0.73 -1.04 1.86
C GLU A 93 -2.07 -1.73 1.62
N THR A 94 -2.26 -2.32 0.45
CA THR A 94 -3.50 -3.04 0.10
C THR A 94 -3.74 -4.23 1.03
N TRP A 95 -2.70 -4.97 1.39
CA TRP A 95 -2.80 -6.03 2.38
C TRP A 95 -3.08 -5.48 3.79
N ASP A 96 -2.40 -4.44 4.22
CA ASP A 96 -2.58 -3.84 5.53
C ASP A 96 -4.01 -3.32 5.72
N MET A 97 -4.57 -2.66 4.71
CA MET A 97 -5.89 -2.04 4.76
C MET A 97 -7.06 -3.02 4.54
N TYR A 98 -6.89 -4.03 3.68
CA TYR A 98 -7.98 -4.92 3.27
C TYR A 98 -7.74 -6.40 3.60
N GLY A 99 -6.50 -6.82 3.86
CA GLY A 99 -6.12 -8.22 4.08
C GLY A 99 -5.98 -9.04 2.80
N ILE A 100 -5.87 -8.40 1.65
CA ILE A 100 -5.68 -9.09 0.37
C ILE A 100 -4.25 -9.62 0.29
N VAL A 101 -4.08 -10.94 0.17
CA VAL A 101 -2.76 -11.58 0.19
C VAL A 101 -2.13 -11.59 -1.19
N PHE A 102 -0.88 -11.14 -1.28
CA PHE A 102 -0.06 -11.20 -2.50
C PHE A 102 0.99 -12.30 -2.37
N LYS A 103 0.83 -13.38 -3.13
CA LYS A 103 1.79 -14.50 -3.16
C LYS A 103 3.12 -14.05 -3.72
N ASN A 104 4.20 -14.64 -3.21
CA ASN A 104 5.56 -14.35 -3.65
C ASN A 104 5.99 -12.88 -3.46
N HIS A 105 5.26 -12.10 -2.65
CA HIS A 105 5.69 -10.78 -2.24
C HIS A 105 6.95 -10.88 -1.36
N PRO A 106 8.00 -10.08 -1.59
CA PRO A 106 9.28 -10.23 -0.89
C PRO A 106 9.20 -9.95 0.62
N ASN A 107 8.29 -9.09 1.05
CA ASN A 107 8.11 -8.74 2.46
C ASN A 107 6.69 -8.19 2.70
N LEU A 108 5.70 -9.06 2.84
CA LEU A 108 4.30 -8.66 3.06
C LEU A 108 4.08 -8.40 4.56
N THR A 109 4.43 -7.19 4.99
CA THR A 109 4.27 -6.71 6.37
C THR A 109 3.48 -5.41 6.39
N ARG A 110 2.94 -5.05 7.57
CA ARG A 110 2.20 -3.79 7.74
C ARG A 110 3.07 -2.58 7.37
N ILE A 111 2.46 -1.54 6.87
CA ILE A 111 3.13 -0.31 6.44
C ILE A 111 2.48 0.96 7.01
N LEU A 112 1.15 1.00 7.11
CA LEU A 112 0.40 2.15 7.63
C LEU A 112 -0.04 1.96 9.08
N THR A 113 -0.38 0.71 9.46
CA THR A 113 -0.75 0.40 10.84
C THR A 113 0.46 -0.15 11.60
N HIS A 114 0.44 -0.04 12.94
CA HIS A 114 1.52 -0.58 13.76
C HIS A 114 1.52 -2.12 13.76
N HIS A 115 2.64 -2.74 14.10
CA HIS A 115 2.85 -4.19 13.99
C HIS A 115 1.89 -5.04 14.85
N GLN A 116 1.39 -4.49 15.98
CA GLN A 116 0.42 -5.15 16.86
C GLN A 116 -1.04 -4.98 16.40
N PHE A 117 -1.29 -4.18 15.36
CA PHE A 117 -2.64 -3.90 14.89
C PHE A 117 -3.34 -5.17 14.43
N LYS A 118 -4.58 -5.39 14.86
CA LYS A 118 -5.40 -6.56 14.52
C LYS A 118 -6.51 -6.16 13.54
N GLY A 119 -6.65 -6.94 12.47
CA GLY A 119 -7.65 -6.68 11.45
C GLY A 119 -7.16 -5.75 10.33
N HIS A 120 -8.10 -5.27 9.53
CA HIS A 120 -7.85 -4.49 8.32
C HIS A 120 -8.83 -3.32 8.28
N PRO A 121 -8.37 -2.08 8.52
CA PRO A 121 -9.25 -0.97 8.88
C PRO A 121 -10.13 -0.44 7.74
N LEU A 122 -9.84 -0.74 6.48
CA LEU A 122 -10.69 -0.34 5.36
C LEU A 122 -11.72 -1.39 4.93
N ARG A 123 -11.77 -2.53 5.60
CA ARG A 123 -12.88 -3.47 5.42
C ARG A 123 -14.17 -2.88 5.96
N LYS A 124 -15.27 -3.11 5.26
CA LYS A 124 -16.59 -2.60 5.65
C LYS A 124 -17.16 -3.24 6.93
N ASP A 125 -16.69 -4.40 7.30
CA ASP A 125 -17.02 -5.11 8.53
C ASP A 125 -16.07 -4.80 9.70
N TYR A 126 -15.08 -3.93 9.50
CA TYR A 126 -14.20 -3.47 10.57
C TYR A 126 -14.88 -2.38 11.41
N ASP A 127 -14.88 -2.55 12.74
CA ASP A 127 -15.42 -1.53 13.66
C ASP A 127 -14.44 -0.36 13.80
N ALA A 128 -14.75 0.75 13.14
CA ALA A 128 -13.93 1.97 13.15
C ALA A 128 -13.85 2.65 14.53
N ASN A 129 -14.77 2.33 15.45
CA ASN A 129 -14.75 2.87 16.82
C ASN A 129 -13.81 2.06 17.73
N HIS A 130 -13.35 0.90 17.30
CA HIS A 130 -12.46 0.06 18.08
C HIS A 130 -11.04 0.65 18.10
N GLN A 131 -10.67 1.27 19.22
CA GLN A 131 -9.34 1.83 19.41
C GLN A 131 -8.34 0.72 19.74
N GLN A 132 -7.30 0.59 18.96
CA GLN A 132 -6.17 -0.30 19.20
C GLN A 132 -4.94 0.54 19.55
N ARG A 133 -4.50 0.46 20.81
CA ARG A 133 -3.28 1.13 21.25
C ARG A 133 -2.09 0.20 21.06
N CYS A 134 -0.99 0.72 20.57
CA CYS A 134 0.28 0.03 20.61
C CYS A 134 0.78 0.02 22.08
N THR A 135 0.87 -1.17 22.68
CA THR A 135 1.30 -1.34 24.09
C THR A 135 2.81 -1.42 24.23
N GLU A 136 3.49 -1.85 23.17
CA GLU A 136 4.92 -1.70 23.09
C GLU A 136 5.15 -0.30 22.56
N SER A 137 5.54 0.63 23.44
CA SER A 137 6.24 1.80 22.94
C SER A 137 7.50 1.24 22.29
N GLN A 138 7.49 1.11 20.96
CA GLN A 138 8.68 1.36 20.20
C GLN A 138 8.91 2.89 20.33
N LEU A 139 9.14 3.34 21.53
CA LEU A 139 10.21 4.27 21.72
C LEU A 139 11.32 3.62 20.93
N ILE A 140 11.63 4.17 19.77
CA ILE A 140 12.97 4.08 19.26
C ILE A 140 13.76 4.42 20.53
N HIS A 141 14.21 3.38 21.23
CA HIS A 141 15.34 3.57 22.09
C HIS A 141 16.39 4.03 21.10
N PHE A 142 16.48 5.35 20.91
CA PHE A 142 17.78 5.91 20.72
C PHE A 142 18.52 5.32 21.92
N GLU A 143 19.19 4.18 21.74
CA GLU A 143 20.21 3.74 22.66
C GLU A 143 20.91 5.02 22.99
N ASP A 144 20.79 5.45 24.25
CA ASP A 144 21.34 6.72 24.67
C ASP A 144 22.66 6.80 23.97
N ASP A 145 22.76 7.68 22.97
CA ASP A 145 24.00 7.75 22.22
C ASP A 145 25.03 8.05 23.27
N ALA A 146 25.73 6.99 23.69
CA ALA A 146 26.65 7.05 24.85
C ALA A 146 27.73 8.12 24.63
N THR A 147 27.73 8.71 23.42
CA THR A 147 28.57 9.83 23.01
C THR A 147 27.94 11.18 23.33
N TYR A 148 26.58 11.29 23.50
CA TYR A 148 25.97 12.55 23.87
C TYR A 148 25.91 12.69 25.39
N LYS A 149 26.94 13.31 25.96
CA LYS A 149 26.89 13.86 27.31
C LYS A 149 26.36 15.29 27.22
N PRO A 150 25.13 15.58 27.74
CA PRO A 150 24.66 16.95 27.77
C PRO A 150 25.67 17.81 28.55
N ASP A 151 26.16 18.85 27.91
CA ASP A 151 27.04 19.83 28.53
C ASP A 151 26.23 20.62 29.57
N PRO A 152 26.46 20.44 30.87
CA PRO A 152 25.67 21.07 31.91
C PRO A 152 25.83 22.61 31.94
N THR A 153 26.80 23.17 31.19
CA THR A 153 27.00 24.61 31.08
C THR A 153 26.16 25.26 29.99
N LYS A 154 25.59 24.44 29.09
CA LYS A 154 24.65 24.89 28.05
C LYS A 154 23.26 24.54 28.49
N ASN A 155 22.43 25.51 28.86
CA ASN A 155 21.01 25.33 29.13
C ASN A 155 20.25 24.91 27.84
N LEU A 156 20.64 23.74 27.30
CA LEU A 156 20.01 23.17 26.09
C LEU A 156 19.06 22.06 26.52
N MET A 157 17.81 22.18 26.13
CA MET A 157 16.80 21.14 26.28
C MET A 157 16.64 20.43 24.93
N PRO A 158 16.79 19.10 24.87
CA PRO A 158 16.48 18.37 23.65
C PRO A 158 15.01 18.54 23.32
N LEU A 159 14.71 19.05 22.14
CA LEU A 159 13.35 19.22 21.63
C LEU A 159 13.14 18.22 20.50
N ASN A 160 12.19 17.30 20.69
CA ASN A 160 11.77 16.39 19.62
C ASN A 160 10.78 17.12 18.71
N ILE A 161 11.23 17.44 17.50
CA ILE A 161 10.39 18.08 16.47
C ILE A 161 10.01 17.02 15.47
N GLY A 162 8.74 16.60 15.50
CA GLY A 162 8.19 15.64 14.53
C GLY A 162 8.12 16.23 13.11
N PRO A 163 8.03 15.39 12.08
CA PRO A 163 8.03 15.83 10.69
C PRO A 163 6.87 16.77 10.33
N SER A 164 5.80 16.77 11.08
CA SER A 164 4.63 17.66 10.90
C SER A 164 4.54 18.77 11.97
N HIS A 165 5.63 19.04 12.70
CA HIS A 165 5.63 20.06 13.73
C HIS A 165 5.64 21.48 13.12
N PRO A 166 4.85 22.45 13.64
CA PRO A 166 4.80 23.82 13.09
C PRO A 166 6.15 24.53 13.03
N ALA A 167 7.10 24.20 13.93
CA ALA A 167 8.44 24.79 13.94
C ALA A 167 9.32 24.33 12.75
N THR A 168 8.93 23.32 11.99
CA THR A 168 9.68 22.82 10.84
C THR A 168 9.36 23.54 9.53
N HIS A 169 8.39 24.44 9.52
CA HIS A 169 7.89 25.16 8.32
C HIS A 169 7.44 24.24 7.18
N GLY A 170 7.06 23.00 7.49
CA GLY A 170 6.61 22.01 6.53
C GLY A 170 6.95 20.59 6.98
N THR A 171 6.58 19.64 6.15
CA THR A 171 6.99 18.24 6.30
C THR A 171 8.39 18.05 5.70
N LEU A 172 9.25 17.44 6.45
CA LEU A 172 10.57 17.00 5.97
C LEU A 172 10.43 15.69 5.22
#